data_7bc126903545c01cd0d69e0883119175
#
_entry.id   7bc126903545c01cd0d69e0883119175
#
_cell.length_a   1.000
_cell.length_b   1.000
_cell.length_c   1.000
_cell.angle_alpha   90.00
_cell.angle_beta   90.00
_cell.angle_gamma   90.00
#
_symmetry.space_group_name_H-M   'P 1'
#
loop_
_entity.id
_entity.type
_entity.pdbx_description
1 polymer ?
#
loop_
_entity_poly.entity_id
_entity_poly.type
_entity_poly.pdbx_seq_one_letter_code
_entity_poly.pdbx_strand_id
1 'polypeptide(L)'
;TIKELNRLRVLKEVAAKIKKQLDSGYSYIQKGLLIPSFNVTLAQEYTKRKELNKLQFPYIAQPKLDGIRCYIRWNYDTNEPEMFTRNHKPITSCPHIIRMAKRIMEHRHSAILDGELYNHKLKDDFNKICSCVRKQKPTNEELEDIEKTIHFCCFDVYLQDNPTATYRVRNDVLRHIILSKVCCYIGDNKDYIDPNSEEGKQLEKD
;
A
#
# COMPACT_ATOMS: atom_id res chain seq x y z
N THR A 1 6.64 45.53 -0.53
CA THR A 1 6.36 46.03 -1.91
C THR A 1 5.71 44.95 -2.76
N ILE A 2 4.95 45.31 -3.82
CA ILE A 2 4.35 44.36 -4.77
C ILE A 2 5.41 43.40 -5.36
N LYS A 3 6.62 43.89 -5.62
CA LYS A 3 7.74 43.12 -6.14
C LYS A 3 8.17 42.01 -5.16
N GLU A 4 8.16 42.27 -3.90
CA GLU A 4 8.49 41.32 -2.82
C GLU A 4 7.41 40.25 -2.62
N LEU A 5 6.15 40.65 -2.69
CA LEU A 5 5.02 39.73 -2.68
C LEU A 5 5.05 38.75 -3.87
N ASN A 6 5.34 39.25 -5.07
CA ASN A 6 5.47 38.43 -6.26
C ASN A 6 6.64 37.44 -6.15
N ARG A 7 7.79 37.88 -5.58
CA ARG A 7 8.94 37.00 -5.32
C ARG A 7 8.57 35.87 -4.34
N LEU A 8 7.89 36.19 -3.26
CA LEU A 8 7.45 35.19 -2.28
C LEU A 8 6.45 34.20 -2.88
N ARG A 9 5.55 34.67 -3.75
CA ARG A 9 4.61 33.81 -4.47
C ARG A 9 5.35 32.81 -5.37
N VAL A 10 6.29 33.29 -6.19
CA VAL A 10 7.11 32.43 -7.06
C VAL A 10 7.88 31.40 -6.25
N LEU A 11 8.51 31.79 -5.13
CA LEU A 11 9.24 30.87 -4.27
C LEU A 11 8.33 29.78 -3.69
N LYS A 12 7.10 30.12 -3.29
CA LYS A 12 6.12 29.14 -2.83
C LYS A 12 5.69 28.16 -3.94
N GLU A 13 5.49 28.65 -5.15
CA GLU A 13 5.13 27.82 -6.31
C GLU A 13 6.27 26.87 -6.68
N VAL A 14 7.51 27.35 -6.68
CA VAL A 14 8.71 26.53 -6.93
C VAL A 14 8.85 25.45 -5.86
N ALA A 15 8.74 25.82 -4.58
CA ALA A 15 8.82 24.88 -3.47
C ALA A 15 7.73 23.79 -3.57
N ALA A 16 6.50 24.17 -3.94
CA ALA A 16 5.40 23.23 -4.14
C ALA A 16 5.67 22.26 -5.30
N LYS A 17 6.23 22.75 -6.43
CA LYS A 17 6.61 21.93 -7.58
C LYS A 17 7.74 20.95 -7.21
N ILE A 18 8.77 21.43 -6.53
CA ILE A 18 9.89 20.59 -6.04
C ILE A 18 9.34 19.49 -5.12
N LYS A 19 8.51 19.87 -4.14
CA LYS A 19 7.88 18.89 -3.24
C LYS A 19 7.07 17.84 -3.99
N LYS A 20 6.29 18.26 -5.01
CA LYS A 20 5.53 17.34 -5.86
C LYS A 20 6.44 16.36 -6.60
N GLN A 21 7.58 16.81 -7.10
CA GLN A 21 8.56 15.95 -7.77
C GLN A 21 9.19 14.95 -6.79
N LEU A 22 9.61 15.40 -5.60
CA LEU A 22 10.14 14.54 -4.55
C LEU A 22 9.08 13.50 -4.10
N ASP A 23 7.83 13.93 -3.92
CA ASP A 23 6.70 13.04 -3.60
C ASP A 23 6.43 12.02 -4.72
N SER A 24 6.90 12.28 -5.94
CA SER A 24 6.80 11.37 -7.11
C SER A 24 8.04 10.48 -7.30
N GLY A 25 8.97 10.47 -6.33
CA GLY A 25 10.15 9.60 -6.34
C GLY A 25 11.38 10.21 -6.99
N TYR A 26 11.37 11.51 -7.34
CA TYR A 26 12.59 12.21 -7.76
C TYR A 26 13.49 12.48 -6.56
N SER A 27 14.81 12.51 -6.79
CA SER A 27 15.81 12.79 -5.76
C SER A 27 16.77 13.88 -6.25
N TYR A 28 17.35 14.64 -5.32
CA TYR A 28 18.45 15.58 -5.61
C TYR A 28 19.79 14.88 -5.88
N ILE A 29 19.88 13.56 -5.61
CA ILE A 29 21.13 12.79 -5.71
C ILE A 29 21.27 12.25 -7.12
N GLN A 30 22.47 12.35 -7.70
CA GLN A 30 22.78 11.78 -9.01
C GLN A 30 22.55 10.27 -9.05
N LYS A 31 22.05 9.80 -10.22
CA LYS A 31 21.84 8.38 -10.54
C LYS A 31 23.12 7.58 -10.27
N GLY A 32 23.13 6.72 -9.28
CA GLY A 32 24.30 5.92 -8.88
C GLY A 32 24.49 5.78 -7.37
N LEU A 33 23.94 6.71 -6.60
CA LEU A 33 23.93 6.67 -5.13
C LEU A 33 22.53 6.34 -4.55
N LEU A 34 21.54 6.10 -5.42
CA LEU A 34 20.20 5.74 -4.98
C LEU A 34 20.20 4.29 -4.54
N ILE A 35 20.05 4.06 -3.25
CA ILE A 35 19.50 2.81 -2.75
C ILE A 35 18.15 2.64 -3.45
N PRO A 36 17.87 1.49 -4.10
CA PRO A 36 16.59 1.27 -4.74
C PRO A 36 15.47 1.52 -3.74
N SER A 37 14.76 2.63 -3.86
CA SER A 37 13.62 2.91 -3.01
C SER A 37 12.52 1.93 -3.41
N PHE A 38 11.97 1.21 -2.44
CA PHE A 38 10.78 0.42 -2.67
C PHE A 38 9.66 1.33 -3.16
N ASN A 39 9.04 0.97 -4.27
CA ASN A 39 7.85 1.63 -4.80
C ASN A 39 6.73 0.60 -4.94
N VAL A 40 5.56 0.93 -4.44
CA VAL A 40 4.38 0.08 -4.60
C VAL A 40 3.98 -0.05 -6.07
N THR A 41 3.65 -1.25 -6.49
CA THR A 41 3.12 -1.50 -7.84
C THR A 41 1.75 -0.84 -7.99
N LEU A 42 1.56 -0.10 -9.07
CA LEU A 42 0.30 0.57 -9.38
C LEU A 42 -0.52 -0.27 -10.34
N ALA A 43 -1.81 -0.43 -10.03
CA ALA A 43 -2.77 -1.00 -10.96
C ALA A 43 -2.83 -0.15 -12.24
N GLN A 44 -2.92 -0.83 -13.37
CA GLN A 44 -3.00 -0.22 -14.70
C GLN A 44 -4.33 -0.58 -15.34
N GLU A 45 -4.85 0.33 -16.13
CA GLU A 45 -6.10 0.10 -16.85
C GLU A 45 -5.89 -0.92 -17.99
N TYR A 46 -6.64 -2.02 -17.91
CA TYR A 46 -6.51 -3.14 -18.85
C TYR A 46 -6.68 -2.70 -20.30
N THR A 47 -7.70 -1.88 -20.58
CA THR A 47 -8.03 -1.41 -21.95
C THR A 47 -6.95 -0.57 -22.61
N LYS A 48 -6.05 0.02 -21.82
CA LYS A 48 -4.95 0.87 -22.33
C LYS A 48 -3.69 0.10 -22.69
N ARG A 49 -3.62 -1.21 -22.38
CA ARG A 49 -2.43 -2.03 -22.59
C ARG A 49 -2.66 -3.12 -23.62
N LYS A 50 -2.23 -2.86 -24.86
CA LYS A 50 -2.25 -3.86 -25.97
C LYS A 50 -1.44 -5.13 -25.66
N GLU A 51 -0.49 -5.04 -24.73
CA GLU A 51 0.38 -6.15 -24.33
C GLU A 51 -0.33 -7.18 -23.44
N LEU A 52 -1.45 -6.81 -22.83
CA LEU A 52 -2.22 -7.68 -21.94
C LEU A 52 -2.90 -8.85 -22.68
N ASN A 53 -3.10 -8.74 -24.00
CA ASN A 53 -3.55 -9.86 -24.84
C ASN A 53 -2.53 -11.02 -24.89
N LYS A 54 -1.35 -10.85 -24.27
CA LYS A 54 -0.30 -11.88 -24.15
C LYS A 54 -0.24 -12.50 -22.76
N LEU A 55 -1.15 -12.14 -21.84
CA LEU A 55 -1.19 -12.76 -20.54
C LEU A 55 -1.52 -14.24 -20.66
N GLN A 56 -0.77 -15.07 -19.96
CA GLN A 56 -0.95 -16.52 -19.93
C GLN A 56 -1.61 -16.93 -18.61
N PHE A 57 -2.62 -17.75 -18.70
CA PHE A 57 -3.25 -18.36 -17.52
C PHE A 57 -2.26 -19.27 -16.75
N PRO A 58 -2.45 -19.39 -15.41
CA PRO A 58 -3.54 -18.85 -14.59
C PRO A 58 -3.27 -17.43 -14.11
N TYR A 59 -4.36 -16.64 -13.91
CA TYR A 59 -4.32 -15.32 -13.27
C TYR A 59 -4.75 -15.41 -11.81
N ILE A 60 -4.29 -14.44 -11.03
CA ILE A 60 -4.80 -14.20 -9.67
C ILE A 60 -5.58 -12.89 -9.72
N ALA A 61 -6.88 -12.96 -9.44
CA ALA A 61 -7.75 -11.80 -9.36
C ALA A 61 -7.85 -11.30 -7.91
N GLN A 62 -7.93 -10.00 -7.73
CA GLN A 62 -8.11 -9.36 -6.43
C GLN A 62 -9.10 -8.19 -6.58
N PRO A 63 -9.99 -7.98 -5.58
CA PRO A 63 -10.86 -6.82 -5.59
C PRO A 63 -10.03 -5.54 -5.50
N LYS A 64 -10.37 -4.54 -6.32
CA LYS A 64 -9.78 -3.22 -6.19
C LYS A 64 -10.49 -2.48 -5.06
N LEU A 65 -9.85 -2.41 -3.92
CA LEU A 65 -10.36 -1.68 -2.76
C LEU A 65 -10.24 -0.16 -2.98
N ASP A 66 -11.24 0.59 -2.53
CA ASP A 66 -11.23 2.05 -2.57
C ASP A 66 -10.93 2.61 -1.18
N GLY A 67 -9.67 2.60 -0.83
CA GLY A 67 -9.14 3.04 0.45
C GLY A 67 -7.89 3.92 0.29
N ILE A 68 -7.01 3.88 1.27
CA ILE A 68 -5.71 4.57 1.23
C ILE A 68 -4.60 3.53 1.12
N ARG A 69 -3.93 3.50 -0.03
CA ARG A 69 -2.76 2.63 -0.24
C ARG A 69 -1.72 2.88 0.84
N CYS A 70 -1.27 1.80 1.44
CA CYS A 70 -0.27 1.86 2.48
C CYS A 70 0.66 0.65 2.39
N TYR A 71 1.91 0.85 2.74
CA TYR A 71 2.86 -0.23 2.94
C TYR A 71 3.48 -0.14 4.34
N ILE A 72 3.91 -1.29 4.86
CA ILE A 72 4.55 -1.41 6.16
C ILE A 72 5.90 -2.08 5.96
N ARG A 73 6.95 -1.46 6.46
CA ARG A 73 8.32 -1.98 6.44
C ARG A 73 8.90 -2.01 7.85
N TRP A 74 9.89 -2.85 8.06
CA TRP A 74 10.66 -2.85 9.29
C TRP A 74 11.71 -1.73 9.27
N ASN A 75 11.79 -0.95 10.33
CA ASN A 75 12.86 -0.01 10.56
C ASN A 75 13.89 -0.67 11.48
N TYR A 76 15.09 -0.93 10.97
CA TYR A 76 16.16 -1.60 11.70
C TYR A 76 16.80 -0.71 12.77
N ASP A 77 16.72 0.62 12.63
CA ASP A 77 17.30 1.55 13.60
C ASP A 77 16.46 1.62 14.87
N THR A 78 15.14 1.62 14.74
CA THR A 78 14.20 1.68 15.87
C THR A 78 13.74 0.29 16.32
N ASN A 79 14.01 -0.74 15.52
CA ASN A 79 13.54 -2.11 15.72
C ASN A 79 12.00 -2.21 15.81
N GLU A 80 11.31 -1.43 15.01
CA GLU A 80 9.85 -1.33 14.95
C GLU A 80 9.36 -1.25 13.48
N PRO A 81 8.14 -1.74 13.18
CA PRO A 81 7.54 -1.51 11.88
C PRO A 81 7.09 -0.05 11.74
N GLU A 82 7.20 0.46 10.54
CA GLU A 82 6.74 1.79 10.15
C GLU A 82 5.76 1.69 8.99
N MET A 83 4.75 2.54 8.99
CA MET A 83 3.69 2.57 7.99
C MET A 83 3.73 3.84 7.17
N PHE A 84 3.60 3.70 5.84
CA PHE A 84 3.71 4.80 4.90
C PHE A 84 2.60 4.76 3.85
N THR A 85 2.21 5.94 3.39
CA THR A 85 1.39 6.06 2.19
C THR A 85 2.18 5.67 0.94
N ARG A 86 1.50 5.51 -0.19
CA ARG A 86 2.11 5.31 -1.52
C ARG A 86 3.23 6.31 -1.85
N ASN A 87 3.12 7.53 -1.35
CA ASN A 87 4.09 8.61 -1.59
C ASN A 87 5.09 8.76 -0.44
N HIS A 88 5.38 7.68 0.27
CA HIS A 88 6.35 7.60 1.37
C HIS A 88 6.11 8.58 2.54
N LYS A 89 4.87 9.04 2.71
CA LYS A 89 4.50 9.86 3.88
C LYS A 89 4.14 8.95 5.05
N PRO A 90 4.67 9.18 6.26
CA PRO A 90 4.38 8.34 7.41
C PRO A 90 2.89 8.44 7.80
N ILE A 91 2.33 7.32 8.24
CA ILE A 91 0.99 7.21 8.81
C ILE A 91 1.14 6.82 10.26
N THR A 92 0.71 7.69 11.17
CA THR A 92 0.82 7.51 12.62
C THR A 92 -0.52 7.34 13.32
N SER A 93 -1.61 7.53 12.59
CA SER A 93 -2.97 7.50 13.13
C SER A 93 -3.52 6.09 13.42
N CYS A 94 -2.83 5.03 12.99
CA CYS A 94 -3.28 3.64 13.13
C CYS A 94 -2.30 2.77 13.94
N PRO A 95 -2.02 3.08 15.23
CA PRO A 95 -1.05 2.35 16.04
C PRO A 95 -1.43 0.87 16.26
N HIS A 96 -2.72 0.52 16.20
CA HIS A 96 -3.19 -0.86 16.28
C HIS A 96 -2.66 -1.71 15.13
N ILE A 97 -2.57 -1.16 13.91
CA ILE A 97 -2.02 -1.84 12.74
C ILE A 97 -0.51 -2.07 12.92
N ILE A 98 0.21 -1.08 13.46
CA ILE A 98 1.64 -1.22 13.76
C ILE A 98 1.88 -2.32 14.81
N ARG A 99 1.08 -2.36 15.88
CA ARG A 99 1.16 -3.44 16.89
C ARG A 99 0.95 -4.82 16.26
N MET A 100 0.00 -4.95 15.35
CA MET A 100 -0.26 -6.17 14.61
C MET A 100 0.90 -6.51 13.67
N ALA A 101 1.35 -5.55 12.89
CA ALA A 101 2.46 -5.72 11.96
C ALA A 101 3.75 -6.17 12.65
N LYS A 102 4.04 -5.64 13.84
CA LYS A 102 5.18 -6.07 14.67
C LYS A 102 5.16 -7.57 14.92
N ARG A 103 4.01 -8.11 15.35
CA ARG A 103 3.84 -9.54 15.62
C ARG A 103 3.99 -10.40 14.36
N ILE A 104 3.53 -9.89 13.21
CA ILE A 104 3.58 -10.60 11.93
C ILE A 104 5.01 -10.60 11.38
N MET A 105 5.70 -9.47 11.47
CA MET A 105 7.02 -9.26 10.87
C MET A 105 8.19 -9.70 11.76
N GLU A 106 7.94 -10.08 13.01
CA GLU A 106 8.97 -10.42 14.02
C GLU A 106 10.01 -11.45 13.53
N HIS A 107 9.60 -12.37 12.67
CA HIS A 107 10.48 -13.39 12.12
C HIS A 107 10.82 -13.15 10.64
N ARG A 108 10.40 -12.02 10.07
CA ARG A 108 10.62 -11.71 8.66
C ARG A 108 10.72 -10.21 8.40
N HIS A 109 11.72 -9.58 9.01
CA HIS A 109 11.96 -8.13 8.90
C HIS A 109 12.26 -7.68 7.46
N SER A 110 12.71 -8.58 6.58
CA SER A 110 12.97 -8.31 5.16
C SER A 110 11.69 -8.20 4.32
N ALA A 111 10.52 -8.55 4.88
CA ALA A 111 9.25 -8.41 4.17
C ALA A 111 8.73 -6.96 4.26
N ILE A 112 8.21 -6.44 3.15
CA ILE A 112 7.44 -5.21 3.14
C ILE A 112 6.00 -5.59 2.80
N LEU A 113 5.08 -5.33 3.72
CA LEU A 113 3.66 -5.61 3.52
C LEU A 113 3.04 -4.49 2.70
N ASP A 114 2.31 -4.82 1.66
CA ASP A 114 1.66 -3.87 0.76
C ASP A 114 0.14 -4.10 0.76
N GLY A 115 -0.63 -3.05 0.99
CA GLY A 115 -2.06 -3.18 1.20
C GLY A 115 -2.82 -1.87 1.12
N GLU A 116 -4.07 -1.92 1.56
CA GLU A 116 -5.00 -0.80 1.60
C GLU A 116 -5.55 -0.62 3.00
N LEU A 117 -5.56 0.61 3.50
CA LEU A 117 -6.33 1.00 4.69
C LEU A 117 -7.79 1.19 4.28
N TYR A 118 -8.65 0.29 4.73
CA TYR A 118 -10.00 0.15 4.22
C TYR A 118 -10.97 -0.35 5.27
N ASN A 119 -12.25 -0.13 5.03
CA ASN A 119 -13.34 -0.79 5.73
C ASN A 119 -14.51 -1.01 4.76
N HIS A 120 -14.93 -2.26 4.60
CA HIS A 120 -16.00 -2.60 3.66
C HIS A 120 -17.33 -1.94 4.01
N LYS A 121 -17.62 -1.69 5.29
CA LYS A 121 -18.82 -0.97 5.73
C LYS A 121 -18.81 0.52 5.31
N LEU A 122 -17.64 1.03 4.96
CA LEU A 122 -17.43 2.42 4.51
C LEU A 122 -17.07 2.51 3.02
N LYS A 123 -17.37 1.48 2.23
CA LYS A 123 -17.05 1.43 0.80
C LYS A 123 -17.56 2.65 0.00
N ASP A 124 -18.68 3.22 0.44
CA ASP A 124 -19.32 4.39 -0.18
C ASP A 124 -18.98 5.72 0.54
N ASP A 125 -18.13 5.67 1.59
CA ASP A 125 -17.67 6.85 2.36
C ASP A 125 -16.14 6.91 2.47
N PHE A 126 -15.50 7.11 1.33
CA PHE A 126 -14.04 7.30 1.25
C PHE A 126 -13.55 8.48 2.11
N ASN A 127 -14.37 9.52 2.28
CA ASN A 127 -14.01 10.69 3.09
C ASN A 127 -13.83 10.33 4.57
N LYS A 128 -14.66 9.45 5.11
CA LYS A 128 -14.51 8.97 6.50
C LYS A 128 -13.19 8.21 6.66
N ILE A 129 -12.83 7.33 5.71
CA ILE A 129 -11.55 6.63 5.71
C ILE A 129 -10.39 7.64 5.68
N CYS A 130 -10.45 8.62 4.77
CA CYS A 130 -9.44 9.68 4.68
C CYS A 130 -9.30 10.47 5.98
N SER A 131 -10.42 10.84 6.61
CA SER A 131 -10.42 11.62 7.85
C SER A 131 -9.76 10.88 9.01
N CYS A 132 -9.95 9.56 9.11
CA CYS A 132 -9.30 8.72 10.11
C CYS A 132 -7.79 8.60 9.86
N VAL A 133 -7.40 8.23 8.62
CA VAL A 133 -6.00 7.92 8.30
C VAL A 133 -5.10 9.17 8.26
N ARG A 134 -5.63 10.32 7.87
CA ARG A 134 -4.84 11.56 7.74
C ARG A 134 -4.71 12.38 9.02
N LYS A 135 -5.28 11.93 10.13
CA LYS A 135 -5.12 12.62 11.41
C LYS A 135 -3.67 12.63 11.85
N GLN A 136 -3.15 13.82 12.15
CA GLN A 136 -1.76 14.00 12.57
C GLN A 136 -1.58 13.83 14.09
N LYS A 137 -2.58 14.23 14.86
CA LYS A 137 -2.57 14.19 16.33
C LYS A 137 -3.95 13.76 16.84
N PRO A 138 -4.32 12.49 16.68
CA PRO A 138 -5.60 11.99 17.18
C PRO A 138 -5.60 11.96 18.72
N THR A 139 -6.75 12.23 19.34
CA THR A 139 -6.99 12.01 20.77
C THR A 139 -7.11 10.50 21.05
N ASN A 140 -7.12 10.11 22.33
CA ASN A 140 -7.30 8.70 22.70
C ASN A 140 -8.65 8.15 22.22
N GLU A 141 -9.72 8.92 22.35
CA GLU A 141 -11.05 8.55 21.88
C GLU A 141 -11.09 8.37 20.35
N GLU A 142 -10.41 9.25 19.62
CA GLU A 142 -10.27 9.14 18.18
C GLU A 142 -9.43 7.93 17.76
N LEU A 143 -8.39 7.56 18.52
CA LEU A 143 -7.60 6.35 18.29
C LEU A 143 -8.46 5.09 18.47
N GLU A 144 -9.33 5.05 19.47
CA GLU A 144 -10.28 3.96 19.68
C GLU A 144 -11.27 3.83 18.52
N ASP A 145 -11.79 4.97 18.02
CA ASP A 145 -12.69 4.98 16.85
C ASP A 145 -11.94 4.49 15.59
N ILE A 146 -10.73 4.96 15.39
CA ILE A 146 -9.89 4.55 14.25
C ILE A 146 -9.59 3.05 14.32
N GLU A 147 -9.27 2.51 15.50
CA GLU A 147 -9.00 1.08 15.69
C GLU A 147 -10.20 0.20 15.31
N LYS A 148 -11.42 0.64 15.64
CA LYS A 148 -12.66 -0.04 15.27
C LYS A 148 -13.04 0.14 13.81
N THR A 149 -12.56 1.23 13.19
CA THR A 149 -13.02 1.68 11.87
C THR A 149 -12.06 1.28 10.75
N ILE A 150 -10.74 1.36 10.97
CA ILE A 150 -9.75 1.17 9.90
C ILE A 150 -9.06 -0.18 10.02
N HIS A 151 -9.09 -0.93 8.92
CA HIS A 151 -8.43 -2.23 8.79
C HIS A 151 -7.32 -2.12 7.73
N PHE A 152 -6.29 -2.95 7.87
CA PHE A 152 -5.25 -3.10 6.86
C PHE A 152 -5.52 -4.35 6.03
N CYS A 153 -5.92 -4.15 4.78
CA CYS A 153 -6.15 -5.23 3.82
C CYS A 153 -4.85 -5.46 3.05
N CYS A 154 -4.03 -6.39 3.50
CA CYS A 154 -2.78 -6.74 2.86
C CYS A 154 -3.04 -7.67 1.68
N PHE A 155 -2.53 -7.33 0.48
CA PHE A 155 -2.75 -8.11 -0.74
C PHE A 155 -1.43 -8.45 -1.47
N ASP A 156 -0.31 -7.91 -1.06
CA ASP A 156 1.01 -8.27 -1.59
C ASP A 156 2.08 -8.15 -0.50
N VAL A 157 3.22 -8.79 -0.74
CA VAL A 157 4.42 -8.66 0.06
C VAL A 157 5.63 -8.53 -0.86
N TYR A 158 6.46 -7.53 -0.63
CA TYR A 158 7.74 -7.44 -1.29
C TYR A 158 8.82 -8.07 -0.42
N LEU A 159 9.61 -8.96 -1.00
CA LEU A 159 10.68 -9.67 -0.32
C LEU A 159 12.01 -9.01 -0.67
N GLN A 160 12.62 -8.30 0.28
CA GLN A 160 13.90 -7.60 0.05
C GLN A 160 15.06 -8.58 -0.18
N ASP A 161 14.96 -9.78 0.38
CA ASP A 161 15.88 -10.91 0.19
C ASP A 161 15.66 -11.69 -1.12
N ASN A 162 14.50 -11.48 -1.78
CA ASN A 162 14.19 -12.06 -3.08
C ASN A 162 13.35 -11.07 -3.93
N PRO A 163 13.94 -9.97 -4.42
CA PRO A 163 13.21 -8.90 -5.09
C PRO A 163 12.62 -9.31 -6.45
N THR A 164 13.08 -10.42 -7.03
CA THR A 164 12.58 -10.97 -8.29
C THR A 164 11.52 -12.05 -8.12
N ALA A 165 11.09 -12.31 -6.87
CA ALA A 165 10.04 -13.28 -6.58
C ALA A 165 8.77 -12.99 -7.40
N THR A 166 8.24 -14.04 -8.04
CA THR A 166 6.96 -13.93 -8.76
C THR A 166 5.82 -13.64 -7.79
N TYR A 167 4.71 -13.09 -8.29
CA TYR A 167 3.54 -12.83 -7.45
C TYR A 167 3.05 -14.11 -6.75
N ARG A 168 3.10 -15.26 -7.42
CA ARG A 168 2.73 -16.55 -6.82
C ARG A 168 3.54 -16.83 -5.55
N VAL A 169 4.87 -16.71 -5.64
CA VAL A 169 5.77 -16.93 -4.49
C VAL A 169 5.46 -15.92 -3.37
N ARG A 170 5.27 -14.65 -3.72
CA ARG A 170 4.93 -13.62 -2.73
C ARG A 170 3.60 -13.88 -2.07
N ASN A 171 2.58 -14.29 -2.83
CA ASN A 171 1.26 -14.63 -2.28
C ASN A 171 1.31 -15.85 -1.34
N ASP A 172 2.09 -16.88 -1.69
CA ASP A 172 2.29 -18.03 -0.81
C ASP A 172 2.97 -17.63 0.50
N VAL A 173 3.99 -16.76 0.43
CA VAL A 173 4.65 -16.20 1.62
C VAL A 173 3.66 -15.37 2.43
N LEU A 174 2.88 -14.51 1.79
CA LEU A 174 1.87 -13.68 2.45
C LEU A 174 0.85 -14.54 3.19
N ARG A 175 0.30 -15.55 2.53
CA ARG A 175 -0.62 -16.52 3.16
C ARG A 175 0.00 -17.18 4.38
N HIS A 176 1.25 -17.62 4.27
CA HIS A 176 1.95 -18.27 5.38
C HIS A 176 2.15 -17.32 6.57
N ILE A 177 2.60 -16.11 6.32
CA ILE A 177 2.80 -15.07 7.35
C ILE A 177 1.48 -14.75 8.06
N ILE A 178 0.37 -14.65 7.33
CA ILE A 178 -0.91 -14.23 7.86
C ILE A 178 -1.64 -15.37 8.55
N LEU A 179 -1.67 -16.57 7.97
CA LEU A 179 -2.33 -17.75 8.56
C LEU A 179 -1.65 -18.23 9.84
N SER A 180 -0.34 -17.96 9.98
CA SER A 180 0.38 -18.38 11.19
C SER A 180 0.06 -17.55 12.43
N LYS A 181 -0.50 -16.31 12.31
CA LYS A 181 -0.65 -15.40 13.45
C LYS A 181 -1.87 -14.45 13.43
N VAL A 182 -3.06 -14.93 13.05
CA VAL A 182 -4.36 -14.29 13.38
C VAL A 182 -4.55 -12.80 13.01
N CYS A 183 -5.62 -12.55 12.21
CA CYS A 183 -6.32 -11.25 12.04
C CYS A 183 -5.63 -10.13 11.27
N CYS A 184 -5.05 -10.41 10.14
CA CYS A 184 -5.25 -9.51 9.02
C CYS A 184 -6.49 -10.00 8.28
N TYR A 185 -7.47 -9.13 8.03
CA TYR A 185 -8.50 -9.42 7.07
C TYR A 185 -7.79 -9.53 5.71
N ILE A 186 -7.39 -10.74 5.37
CA ILE A 186 -7.22 -11.09 3.98
C ILE A 186 -8.66 -11.15 3.52
N GLY A 187 -9.09 -10.23 2.67
CA GLY A 187 -10.30 -10.44 1.90
C GLY A 187 -10.20 -11.87 1.40
N ASP A 188 -11.21 -12.68 1.67
CA ASP A 188 -11.22 -14.09 1.34
C ASP A 188 -10.61 -14.26 -0.04
N ASN A 189 -9.35 -14.68 -0.09
CA ASN A 189 -8.69 -15.07 -1.32
C ASN A 189 -9.29 -16.42 -1.74
N LYS A 190 -10.58 -16.41 -2.00
CA LYS A 190 -11.25 -17.43 -2.82
C LYS A 190 -10.83 -17.33 -4.29
N ASP A 191 -9.86 -16.48 -4.57
CA ASP A 191 -9.59 -15.89 -5.88
C ASP A 191 -8.56 -16.66 -6.70
N TYR A 192 -8.30 -17.91 -6.38
CA TYR A 192 -7.81 -18.85 -7.38
C TYR A 192 -9.03 -19.41 -8.13
N ILE A 193 -9.48 -18.69 -9.13
CA ILE A 193 -10.47 -19.24 -10.06
C ILE A 193 -9.67 -20.09 -11.04
N ASP A 194 -9.90 -21.42 -10.99
CA ASP A 194 -9.39 -22.32 -12.02
C ASP A 194 -10.00 -21.87 -13.36
N PRO A 195 -9.19 -21.47 -14.35
CA PRO A 195 -9.69 -21.02 -15.65
C PRO A 195 -10.48 -22.11 -16.38
N ASN A 196 -10.32 -23.38 -16.00
CA ASN A 196 -11.10 -24.50 -16.54
C ASN A 196 -12.41 -24.74 -15.77
N SER A 197 -12.62 -24.08 -14.64
CA SER A 197 -13.90 -24.10 -13.93
C SER A 197 -14.99 -23.35 -14.70
N GLU A 198 -16.26 -23.65 -14.42
CA GLU A 198 -17.37 -22.91 -15.03
C GLU A 198 -17.33 -21.43 -14.66
N GLU A 199 -16.86 -21.08 -13.46
CA GLU A 199 -16.67 -19.71 -12.97
C GLU A 199 -15.55 -18.98 -13.70
N GLY A 200 -14.43 -19.67 -14.00
CA GLY A 200 -13.32 -19.12 -14.80
C GLY A 200 -13.73 -18.86 -16.25
N LYS A 201 -14.50 -19.76 -16.86
CA LYS A 201 -15.04 -19.61 -18.22
C LYS A 201 -16.08 -18.49 -18.33
N GLN A 202 -16.80 -18.19 -17.24
CA GLN A 202 -17.78 -17.09 -17.22
C GLN A 202 -17.08 -15.73 -17.18
N LEU A 203 -16.00 -15.60 -16.39
CA LEU A 203 -15.21 -14.37 -16.30
C LEU A 203 -14.43 -14.03 -17.58
N GLU A 204 -14.22 -15.00 -18.48
CA GLU A 204 -13.58 -14.76 -19.77
C GLU A 204 -14.57 -14.20 -20.81
N LYS A 205 -15.88 -14.25 -20.54
CA LYS A 205 -16.94 -13.80 -21.46
C LYS A 205 -17.47 -12.39 -21.16
N ASP A 206 -17.22 -11.86 -19.95
CA ASP A 206 -17.61 -10.53 -19.50
C ASP A 206 -16.42 -9.55 -19.61
#